data_371cfbe1dec11b2b807ee8ea94d1862f
#
_entry.id   371cfbe1dec11b2b807ee8ea94d1862f
#
_cell.length_a   1.000
_cell.length_b   1.000
_cell.length_c   1.000
_cell.angle_alpha   90.00
_cell.angle_beta   90.00
_cell.angle_gamma   90.00
#
_symmetry.space_group_name_H-M   'P 1'
#
loop_
_entity.id
_entity.type
_entity.pdbx_description
1 polymer ?
#
loop_
_entity_poly.entity_id
_entity_poly.type
_entity_poly.pdbx_seq_one_letter_code
_entity_poly.pdbx_strand_id
1 'polypeptide(L)' 'MTEQLTLYQQAQAVHQNLMIQEQVAAQSLTQIAIDLKEIRDRRLYAELGYSDFAEYCENATKTGKRQAYNLI' A
#
# COMPACT_ATOMS: atom_id res chain seq x y z
N MET A 1 15.96 -14.47 19.06
CA MET A 1 16.67 -13.73 18.03
C MET A 1 15.66 -12.99 17.17
N THR A 2 15.85 -11.70 17.04
CA THR A 2 14.89 -10.89 16.28
C THR A 2 15.35 -10.81 14.83
N GLU A 3 14.56 -11.34 13.92
CA GLU A 3 14.84 -11.20 12.51
C GLU A 3 14.28 -9.86 12.01
N GLN A 4 15.14 -9.10 11.35
CA GLN A 4 14.70 -7.91 10.67
C GLN A 4 14.13 -8.29 9.31
N LEU A 5 12.92 -7.83 9.04
CA LEU A 5 12.36 -7.99 7.71
C LEU A 5 13.12 -7.12 6.72
N THR A 6 13.36 -7.66 5.53
CA THR A 6 13.91 -6.87 4.44
C THR A 6 12.90 -5.78 4.04
N LEU A 7 13.37 -4.76 3.35
CA LEU A 7 12.48 -3.73 2.85
C LEU A 7 11.41 -4.33 1.93
N TYR A 8 11.77 -5.29 1.11
CA TYR A 8 10.83 -5.99 0.24
C TYR A 8 9.75 -6.71 1.05
N GLN A 9 10.13 -7.42 2.12
CA GLN A 9 9.19 -8.11 2.98
C GLN A 9 8.26 -7.12 3.68
N GLN A 10 8.79 -5.98 4.12
CA GLN A 10 7.96 -4.92 4.70
C GLN A 10 6.98 -4.36 3.69
N ALA A 11 7.42 -4.13 2.46
CA ALA A 11 6.56 -3.67 1.39
C ALA A 11 5.43 -4.64 1.12
N GLN A 12 5.73 -5.93 1.06
CA GLN A 12 4.71 -6.97 0.86
C GLN A 12 3.72 -7.01 2.01
N ALA A 13 4.18 -6.86 3.25
CA ALA A 13 3.30 -6.89 4.41
C ALA A 13 2.30 -5.73 4.38
N VAL A 14 2.77 -4.52 4.09
CA VAL A 14 1.90 -3.35 4.00
C VAL A 14 0.92 -3.51 2.83
N HIS A 15 1.41 -3.99 1.68
CA HIS A 15 0.57 -4.22 0.51
C HIS A 15 -0.53 -5.24 0.82
N GLN A 16 -0.20 -6.35 1.49
CA GLN A 16 -1.19 -7.36 1.84
C GLN A 16 -2.24 -6.81 2.80
N ASN A 17 -1.84 -6.00 3.78
CA ASN A 17 -2.80 -5.34 4.67
C ASN A 17 -3.76 -4.46 3.88
N LEU A 18 -3.24 -3.71 2.92
CA LEU A 18 -4.07 -2.87 2.06
C LEU A 18 -5.06 -3.72 1.26
N MET A 19 -4.60 -4.83 0.67
CA MET A 19 -5.47 -5.73 -0.10
C MET A 19 -6.58 -6.31 0.76
N ILE A 20 -6.26 -6.70 1.99
CA ILE A 20 -7.25 -7.23 2.92
C ILE A 20 -8.30 -6.16 3.23
N GLN A 21 -7.88 -4.92 3.51
CA GLN A 21 -8.80 -3.83 3.78
C GLN A 21 -9.71 -3.53 2.59
N GLU A 22 -9.19 -3.64 1.38
CA GLU A 22 -9.99 -3.41 0.17
C GLU A 22 -11.02 -4.50 -0.08
N GLN A 23 -10.84 -5.69 0.51
CA GLN A 23 -11.74 -6.83 0.29
C GLN A 23 -12.84 -6.94 1.35
N VAL A 24 -12.68 -6.32 2.51
CA VAL A 24 -13.69 -6.46 3.56
C VAL A 24 -14.90 -5.57 3.26
N ALA A 25 -16.09 -6.05 3.65
CA ALA A 25 -17.34 -5.33 3.39
C ALA A 25 -17.41 -4.01 4.14
N ALA A 26 -16.88 -3.97 5.35
CA ALA A 26 -16.83 -2.76 6.17
C ALA A 26 -15.43 -2.18 6.12
N GLN A 27 -15.06 -1.60 4.99
CA GLN A 27 -13.73 -1.05 4.78
C GLN A 27 -13.42 0.08 5.75
N SER A 28 -12.21 0.09 6.29
CA SER A 28 -11.71 1.22 7.05
C SER A 28 -10.92 2.13 6.09
N LEU A 29 -11.54 3.22 5.66
CA LEU A 29 -10.86 4.19 4.79
C LEU A 29 -9.67 4.81 5.50
N THR A 30 -9.74 4.97 6.82
CA THR A 30 -8.61 5.46 7.61
C THR A 30 -7.43 4.50 7.52
N GLN A 31 -7.65 3.20 7.65
CA GLN A 31 -6.57 2.22 7.57
C GLN A 31 -6.00 2.14 6.16
N ILE A 32 -6.86 2.20 5.16
CA ILE A 32 -6.43 2.23 3.76
C ILE A 32 -5.53 3.45 3.52
N ALA A 33 -5.92 4.62 4.02
CA ALA A 33 -5.15 5.84 3.89
C ALA A 33 -3.78 5.72 4.58
N ILE A 34 -3.74 5.12 5.76
CA ILE A 34 -2.49 4.91 6.50
C ILE A 34 -1.55 4.02 5.69
N ASP A 35 -2.07 2.92 5.15
CA ASP A 35 -1.25 1.98 4.36
C ASP A 35 -0.76 2.63 3.07
N LEU A 36 -1.62 3.35 2.37
CA LEU A 36 -1.24 4.06 1.15
C LEU A 36 -0.15 5.10 1.43
N LYS A 37 -0.31 5.85 2.52
CA LYS A 37 0.66 6.86 2.89
C LYS A 37 2.02 6.23 3.22
N GLU A 38 2.03 5.11 3.91
CA GLU A 38 3.28 4.40 4.22
C GLU A 38 3.97 3.94 2.94
N ILE A 39 3.21 3.35 2.01
CA ILE A 39 3.77 2.90 0.74
C ILE A 39 4.37 4.08 -0.03
N ARG A 40 3.69 5.22 -0.04
CA ARG A 40 4.18 6.43 -0.71
C ARG A 40 5.45 6.97 -0.03
N ASP A 41 5.37 7.21 1.28
CA ASP A 41 6.42 7.93 2.00
C ASP A 41 7.71 7.11 2.11
N ARG A 42 7.58 5.79 2.24
CA ARG A 42 8.73 4.89 2.33
C ARG A 42 9.13 4.31 0.98
N ARG A 43 8.47 4.73 -0.10
CA ARG A 43 8.71 4.24 -1.46
C ARG A 43 8.64 2.72 -1.57
N LEU A 44 7.72 2.11 -0.83
CA LEU A 44 7.58 0.65 -0.85
C LEU A 44 7.11 0.14 -2.21
N TYR A 45 6.45 0.99 -3.00
CA TYR A 45 6.04 0.64 -4.35
C TYR A 45 7.23 0.21 -5.22
N ALA A 46 8.42 0.79 -4.99
CA ALA A 46 9.62 0.43 -5.75
C ALA A 46 10.04 -1.00 -5.46
N GLU A 47 9.95 -1.42 -4.21
CA GLU A 47 10.24 -2.79 -3.81
C GLU A 47 9.27 -3.79 -4.45
N LEU A 48 8.06 -3.34 -4.75
CA LEU A 48 7.02 -4.16 -5.35
C LEU A 48 7.07 -4.13 -6.89
N GLY A 49 8.02 -3.41 -7.47
CA GLY A 49 8.26 -3.41 -8.91
C GLY A 49 7.57 -2.30 -9.67
N TYR A 50 7.09 -1.25 -9.00
CA TYR A 50 6.44 -0.12 -9.64
C TYR A 50 7.37 1.08 -9.68
N SER A 51 7.29 1.88 -10.75
CA SER A 51 8.21 3.01 -10.94
C SER A 51 7.82 4.23 -10.12
N ASP A 52 6.53 4.38 -9.79
CA ASP A 52 6.08 5.47 -8.93
C ASP A 52 4.80 5.06 -8.20
N PHE A 53 4.38 5.92 -7.27
CA PHE A 53 3.20 5.65 -6.46
C PHE A 53 1.92 5.63 -7.30
N ALA A 54 1.83 6.48 -8.31
CA ALA A 54 0.65 6.53 -9.17
C ALA A 54 0.47 5.19 -9.91
N GLU A 55 1.56 4.66 -10.46
CA GLU A 55 1.53 3.35 -11.13
C GLU A 55 1.10 2.25 -10.17
N TYR A 56 1.64 2.26 -8.95
CA TYR A 56 1.24 1.30 -7.92
C TYR A 56 -0.27 1.37 -7.66
N CYS A 57 -0.80 2.58 -7.46
CA CYS A 57 -2.22 2.73 -7.17
C CYS A 57 -3.11 2.23 -8.31
N GLU A 58 -2.72 2.49 -9.55
CA GLU A 58 -3.53 2.10 -10.71
C GLU A 58 -3.49 0.61 -10.99
N ASN A 59 -2.36 -0.05 -10.73
CA ASN A 59 -2.16 -1.42 -11.15
C ASN A 59 -2.24 -2.44 -10.01
N ALA A 60 -1.92 -2.03 -8.80
CA ALA A 60 -1.82 -2.95 -7.67
C ALA A 60 -2.97 -2.82 -6.67
N THR A 61 -3.81 -1.81 -6.78
CA THR A 61 -4.90 -1.59 -5.82
C THR A 61 -6.22 -1.42 -6.53
N LYS A 62 -7.32 -1.66 -5.80
CA LYS A 62 -8.67 -1.37 -6.27
C LYS A 62 -9.03 0.10 -6.06
N THR A 63 -8.31 0.76 -5.18
CA THR A 63 -8.56 2.17 -4.83
C THR A 63 -8.33 3.08 -6.03
N GLY A 64 -7.25 2.84 -6.79
CA GLY A 64 -6.90 3.67 -7.91
C GLY A 64 -6.21 4.96 -7.49
N LYS A 65 -5.55 5.60 -8.48
CA LYS A 65 -4.73 6.79 -8.22
C LYS A 65 -5.54 7.96 -7.66
N ARG A 66 -6.66 8.25 -8.28
CA ARG A 66 -7.45 9.42 -7.91
C ARG A 66 -7.94 9.34 -6.47
N GLN A 67 -8.53 8.20 -6.11
CA GLN A 67 -9.05 8.02 -4.76
C GLN A 67 -7.92 7.95 -3.75
N ALA A 68 -6.80 7.32 -4.09
CA ALA A 68 -5.65 7.25 -3.20
C ALA A 68 -5.16 8.64 -2.83
N TYR A 69 -4.99 9.53 -3.81
CA TYR A 69 -4.56 10.91 -3.54
C TYR A 69 -5.60 11.70 -2.76
N ASN A 70 -6.87 11.37 -2.90
CA ASN A 70 -7.91 12.02 -2.11
C ASN A 70 -7.92 11.54 -0.66
N LEU A 71 -7.50 10.31 -0.40
CA LEU A 71 -7.47 9.74 0.95
C LEU A 71 -6.25 10.18 1.76
N ILE A 72 -5.18 10.48 1.08
CA ILE A 72 -3.91 10.86 1.74
C ILE A 72 -3.60 12.34 1.47
#